data_fef1eba166b1c2a99d0c84075a622a13
#
_entry.id   fef1eba166b1c2a99d0c84075a622a13
#
_cell.length_a   1.000
_cell.length_b   1.000
_cell.length_c   1.000
_cell.angle_alpha   90.00
_cell.angle_beta   90.00
_cell.angle_gamma   90.00
#
_symmetry.space_group_name_H-M   'P 1'
#
loop_
_entity.id
_entity.type
_entity.pdbx_description
1 polymer ?
#
loop_
_entity_poly.entity_id
_entity_poly.type
_entity_poly.pdbx_seq_one_letter_code
_entity_poly.pdbx_strand_id
1 'polypeptide(L)'
;MINKNMVYNLQRHQTDMDTLQNQLATGKSVRIPRDNPVAATNQMLYQTRLSEIDQYIKNISETQARLNEIDTALQSSLRIFQRIRELAVQGANGIYSNFERKEAAAAEMNQLLEELVAIANQKGATGRSIFGGFNTGTEEQPDPFVPIYMTLTAGRQGDAMIGVEYRGNIGEQMREVSKGEYLGVNIPGNHVFWATEQSITSARDATNYSATSNQIIKIDGKEIEIAAGDNIDIIIDKINNAGLSVKATKGGVNNLILNTTVPHQIWLEDKGSGTVLQDLGIINRNFPEPPNNIEPTASVGGMSIFDMMIQIRDDLVRGDQELVGGRDLGLIDGALDNILRHLAATGAKQNRVEELAKRAEYEKTNITELLAKNEGIDFPETIMNFKWLESVHDYALSVGAKIIKSTLLDFLR
;
A
#
# COMPACT_ATOMS: atom_id res chain seq x y z
N MET A 1 -27.42 24.46 -67.02
CA MET A 1 -27.08 24.90 -65.59
C MET A 1 -28.12 24.42 -64.59
N ILE A 2 -29.39 24.49 -64.82
CA ILE A 2 -30.46 24.13 -63.88
C ILE A 2 -30.36 22.64 -63.41
N ASN A 3 -30.11 21.68 -64.32
CA ASN A 3 -30.00 20.28 -63.99
C ASN A 3 -28.79 19.95 -63.06
N LYS A 4 -27.64 20.65 -63.25
CA LYS A 4 -26.46 20.44 -62.36
C LYS A 4 -26.72 20.91 -60.92
N ASN A 5 -27.35 22.08 -60.78
CA ASN A 5 -27.68 22.63 -59.46
C ASN A 5 -28.72 21.75 -58.72
N MET A 6 -29.66 21.19 -59.46
CA MET A 6 -30.68 20.30 -58.91
C MET A 6 -30.06 18.97 -58.38
N VAL A 7 -29.24 18.31 -59.22
CA VAL A 7 -28.53 17.10 -58.81
C VAL A 7 -27.64 17.36 -57.59
N TYR A 8 -26.91 18.48 -57.56
CA TYR A 8 -26.11 18.88 -56.41
C TYR A 8 -26.95 19.07 -55.15
N ASN A 9 -28.10 19.73 -55.23
CA ASN A 9 -29.01 19.92 -54.10
C ASN A 9 -29.60 18.58 -53.61
N LEU A 10 -29.99 17.68 -54.50
CA LEU A 10 -30.46 16.34 -54.13
C LEU A 10 -29.39 15.52 -53.42
N GLN A 11 -28.17 15.55 -53.92
CA GLN A 11 -27.03 14.88 -53.25
C GLN A 11 -26.76 15.45 -51.85
N ARG A 12 -26.88 16.77 -51.71
CA ARG A 12 -26.72 17.43 -50.42
C ARG A 12 -27.84 17.01 -49.44
N HIS A 13 -29.10 17.01 -49.89
CA HIS A 13 -30.23 16.54 -49.05
C HIS A 13 -30.03 15.08 -48.61
N GLN A 14 -29.54 14.21 -49.51
CA GLN A 14 -29.24 12.82 -49.18
C GLN A 14 -28.16 12.73 -48.10
N THR A 15 -27.07 13.49 -48.25
CA THR A 15 -25.99 13.51 -47.24
C THR A 15 -26.46 14.03 -45.88
N ASP A 16 -27.31 15.07 -45.88
CA ASP A 16 -27.85 15.67 -44.67
C ASP A 16 -28.84 14.69 -43.99
N MET A 17 -29.67 13.94 -44.77
CA MET A 17 -30.54 12.88 -44.26
C MET A 17 -29.74 11.73 -43.66
N ASP A 18 -28.68 11.26 -44.33
CA ASP A 18 -27.77 10.21 -43.80
C ASP A 18 -27.12 10.65 -42.48
N THR A 19 -26.80 11.94 -42.37
CA THR A 19 -26.23 12.51 -41.13
C THR A 19 -27.25 12.48 -39.97
N LEU A 20 -28.46 12.97 -40.22
CA LEU A 20 -29.54 12.97 -39.21
C LEU A 20 -29.96 11.56 -38.83
N GLN A 21 -30.03 10.63 -39.78
CA GLN A 21 -30.32 9.21 -39.53
C GLN A 21 -29.24 8.56 -38.64
N ASN A 22 -27.97 8.85 -38.91
CA ASN A 22 -26.86 8.38 -38.07
C ASN A 22 -26.89 8.99 -36.67
N GLN A 23 -27.23 10.28 -36.54
CA GLN A 23 -27.42 10.93 -35.25
C GLN A 23 -28.56 10.28 -34.46
N LEU A 24 -29.69 10.01 -35.09
CA LEU A 24 -30.82 9.30 -34.46
C LEU A 24 -30.47 7.86 -34.04
N ALA A 25 -29.68 7.16 -34.86
CA ALA A 25 -29.28 5.79 -34.59
C ALA A 25 -28.24 5.70 -33.46
N THR A 26 -27.34 6.68 -33.33
CA THR A 26 -26.24 6.67 -32.34
C THR A 26 -26.53 7.50 -31.10
N GLY A 27 -27.49 8.43 -31.16
CA GLY A 27 -27.76 9.41 -30.11
C GLY A 27 -26.68 10.50 -29.97
N LYS A 28 -25.72 10.56 -30.93
CA LYS A 28 -24.57 11.47 -30.89
C LYS A 28 -24.63 12.53 -31.96
N SER A 29 -24.42 13.80 -31.56
CA SER A 29 -24.40 14.97 -32.44
C SER A 29 -23.09 15.06 -33.26
N VAL A 30 -21.97 14.58 -32.72
CA VAL A 30 -20.64 14.64 -33.33
C VAL A 30 -20.16 13.23 -33.65
N ARG A 31 -19.93 12.95 -34.93
CA ARG A 31 -19.43 11.66 -35.40
C ARG A 31 -17.94 11.71 -35.74
N ILE A 32 -17.54 12.78 -36.39
CA ILE A 32 -16.16 13.02 -36.83
C ILE A 32 -15.71 14.42 -36.38
N PRO A 33 -14.42 14.63 -36.10
CA PRO A 33 -13.90 15.90 -35.62
C PRO A 33 -14.20 17.09 -36.55
N ARG A 34 -14.45 16.82 -37.86
CA ARG A 34 -14.80 17.83 -38.84
C ARG A 34 -16.20 18.45 -38.63
N ASP A 35 -17.13 17.70 -38.03
CA ASP A 35 -18.53 18.14 -37.83
C ASP A 35 -18.60 19.26 -36.78
N ASN A 36 -17.88 19.07 -35.65
CA ASN A 36 -17.70 20.10 -34.64
C ASN A 36 -16.36 19.90 -33.92
N PRO A 37 -15.28 20.63 -34.33
CA PRO A 37 -13.96 20.44 -33.73
C PRO A 37 -13.89 20.72 -32.24
N VAL A 38 -14.67 21.68 -31.74
CA VAL A 38 -14.71 22.07 -30.33
C VAL A 38 -15.36 20.95 -29.50
N ALA A 39 -16.53 20.47 -29.93
CA ALA A 39 -17.22 19.38 -29.25
C ALA A 39 -16.39 18.07 -29.29
N ALA A 40 -15.73 17.78 -30.43
CA ALA A 40 -14.83 16.62 -30.53
C ALA A 40 -13.62 16.71 -29.57
N THR A 41 -13.02 17.90 -29.42
CA THR A 41 -11.95 18.12 -28.47
C THR A 41 -12.42 17.92 -27.03
N ASN A 42 -13.59 18.46 -26.66
CA ASN A 42 -14.18 18.28 -25.34
C ASN A 42 -14.54 16.81 -25.07
N GLN A 43 -15.07 16.09 -26.08
CA GLN A 43 -15.36 14.66 -25.98
C GLN A 43 -14.10 13.86 -25.67
N MET A 44 -13.00 14.10 -26.38
CA MET A 44 -11.72 13.44 -26.10
C MET A 44 -11.21 13.74 -24.69
N LEU A 45 -11.32 15.01 -24.25
CA LEU A 45 -10.94 15.43 -22.91
C LEU A 45 -11.76 14.69 -21.83
N TYR A 46 -13.08 14.66 -21.98
CA TYR A 46 -13.97 13.98 -21.02
C TYR A 46 -13.75 12.46 -21.01
N GLN A 47 -13.57 11.83 -22.17
CA GLN A 47 -13.27 10.41 -22.26
C GLN A 47 -11.93 10.06 -21.61
N THR A 48 -10.89 10.87 -21.83
CA THR A 48 -9.59 10.70 -21.16
C THR A 48 -9.75 10.81 -19.66
N ARG A 49 -10.50 11.83 -19.19
CA ARG A 49 -10.73 12.04 -17.76
C ARG A 49 -11.53 10.90 -17.13
N LEU A 50 -12.54 10.37 -17.82
CA LEU A 50 -13.29 9.19 -17.34
C LEU A 50 -12.38 7.97 -17.22
N SER A 51 -11.51 7.73 -18.21
CA SER A 51 -10.55 6.62 -18.15
C SER A 51 -9.57 6.76 -16.97
N GLU A 52 -9.09 7.97 -16.66
CA GLU A 52 -8.27 8.25 -15.49
C GLU A 52 -9.03 7.95 -14.19
N ILE A 53 -10.28 8.45 -14.08
CA ILE A 53 -11.12 8.23 -12.88
C ILE A 53 -11.43 6.74 -12.71
N ASP A 54 -11.73 6.01 -13.77
CA ASP A 54 -11.97 4.55 -13.72
C ASP A 54 -10.73 3.81 -13.20
N GLN A 55 -9.52 4.24 -13.58
CA GLN A 55 -8.29 3.67 -13.06
C GLN A 55 -8.13 3.99 -11.56
N TYR A 56 -8.45 5.23 -11.12
CA TYR A 56 -8.41 5.57 -9.69
C TYR A 56 -9.43 4.77 -8.89
N ILE A 57 -10.65 4.58 -9.37
CA ILE A 57 -11.68 3.76 -8.71
C ILE A 57 -11.17 2.32 -8.54
N LYS A 58 -10.53 1.77 -9.56
CA LYS A 58 -9.92 0.44 -9.49
C LYS A 58 -8.81 0.38 -8.44
N ASN A 59 -7.89 1.35 -8.46
CA ASN A 59 -6.80 1.44 -7.49
C ASN A 59 -7.33 1.59 -6.05
N ILE A 60 -8.38 2.40 -5.85
CA ILE A 60 -9.07 2.58 -4.57
C ILE A 60 -9.68 1.27 -4.09
N SER A 61 -10.37 0.53 -4.96
CA SER A 61 -10.97 -0.77 -4.62
C SER A 61 -9.92 -1.80 -4.21
N GLU A 62 -8.81 -1.90 -4.96
CA GLU A 62 -7.67 -2.76 -4.61
C GLU A 62 -7.03 -2.35 -3.27
N THR A 63 -6.90 -1.05 -3.03
CA THR A 63 -6.39 -0.50 -1.76
C THR A 63 -7.29 -0.85 -0.59
N GLN A 64 -8.61 -0.69 -0.75
CA GLN A 64 -9.60 -1.05 0.28
C GLN A 64 -9.53 -2.53 0.63
N ALA A 65 -9.47 -3.40 -0.38
CA ALA A 65 -9.34 -4.84 -0.17
C ALA A 65 -8.07 -5.17 0.64
N ARG A 66 -6.94 -4.55 0.29
CA ARG A 66 -5.66 -4.77 0.98
C ARG A 66 -5.68 -4.27 2.43
N LEU A 67 -6.27 -3.10 2.68
CA LEU A 67 -6.43 -2.58 4.04
C LEU A 67 -7.35 -3.47 4.90
N ASN A 68 -8.39 -4.06 4.30
CA ASN A 68 -9.27 -5.01 4.99
C ASN A 68 -8.54 -6.32 5.37
N GLU A 69 -7.63 -6.82 4.51
CA GLU A 69 -6.77 -7.97 4.83
C GLU A 69 -5.87 -7.66 6.03
N ILE A 70 -5.23 -6.49 6.04
CA ILE A 70 -4.38 -6.03 7.15
C ILE A 70 -5.20 -5.89 8.44
N ASP A 71 -6.35 -5.24 8.38
CA ASP A 71 -7.25 -5.04 9.52
C ASP A 71 -7.65 -6.39 10.14
N THR A 72 -8.04 -7.36 9.31
CA THR A 72 -8.41 -8.71 9.76
C THR A 72 -7.24 -9.43 10.45
N ALA A 73 -6.02 -9.32 9.90
CA ALA A 73 -4.82 -9.91 10.49
C ALA A 73 -4.48 -9.26 11.83
N LEU A 74 -4.55 -7.93 11.93
CA LEU A 74 -4.33 -7.19 13.17
C LEU A 74 -5.37 -7.52 14.25
N GLN A 75 -6.65 -7.62 13.88
CA GLN A 75 -7.71 -8.04 14.81
C GLN A 75 -7.53 -9.47 15.28
N SER A 76 -7.05 -10.38 14.43
CA SER A 76 -6.72 -11.75 14.82
C SER A 76 -5.54 -11.78 15.79
N SER A 77 -4.49 -11.01 15.52
CA SER A 77 -3.37 -10.82 16.44
C SER A 77 -3.82 -10.26 17.79
N LEU A 78 -4.73 -9.28 17.80
CA LEU A 78 -5.28 -8.72 19.03
C LEU A 78 -5.98 -9.77 19.90
N ARG A 79 -6.75 -10.69 19.31
CA ARG A 79 -7.39 -11.80 20.06
C ARG A 79 -6.37 -12.74 20.67
N ILE A 80 -5.29 -13.04 19.96
CA ILE A 80 -4.18 -13.84 20.50
C ILE A 80 -3.58 -13.15 21.72
N PHE A 81 -3.31 -11.86 21.65
CA PHE A 81 -2.75 -11.10 22.79
C PHE A 81 -3.69 -11.06 23.98
N GLN A 82 -4.99 -10.93 23.78
CA GLN A 82 -5.96 -11.01 24.87
C GLN A 82 -5.87 -12.39 25.57
N ARG A 83 -5.74 -13.47 24.79
CA ARG A 83 -5.59 -14.81 25.36
C ARG A 83 -4.26 -15.00 26.09
N ILE A 84 -3.16 -14.48 25.54
CA ILE A 84 -1.85 -14.48 26.20
C ILE A 84 -1.92 -13.74 27.54
N ARG A 85 -2.58 -12.59 27.57
CA ARG A 85 -2.77 -11.80 28.79
C ARG A 85 -3.56 -12.57 29.86
N GLU A 86 -4.61 -13.29 29.45
CA GLU A 86 -5.35 -14.16 30.36
C GLU A 86 -4.46 -15.26 30.97
N LEU A 87 -3.66 -15.94 30.15
CA LEU A 87 -2.71 -16.97 30.62
C LEU A 87 -1.67 -16.37 31.57
N ALA A 88 -1.14 -15.20 31.26
CA ALA A 88 -0.17 -14.50 32.12
C ALA A 88 -0.80 -14.13 33.49
N VAL A 89 -2.01 -13.57 33.50
CA VAL A 89 -2.75 -13.25 34.73
C VAL A 89 -3.02 -14.51 35.56
N GLN A 90 -3.40 -15.62 34.93
CA GLN A 90 -3.59 -16.90 35.62
C GLN A 90 -2.27 -17.44 36.20
N GLY A 91 -1.16 -17.28 35.45
CA GLY A 91 0.20 -17.62 35.92
C GLY A 91 0.63 -16.80 37.13
N ALA A 92 0.44 -15.47 37.08
CA ALA A 92 0.75 -14.54 38.15
C ALA A 92 -0.04 -14.83 39.44
N ASN A 93 -1.29 -15.27 39.32
CA ASN A 93 -2.15 -15.60 40.48
C ASN A 93 -1.88 -17.01 41.04
N GLY A 94 -0.84 -17.72 40.61
CA GLY A 94 -0.47 -19.02 41.14
C GLY A 94 -1.42 -20.18 40.79
N ILE A 95 -2.31 -20.00 39.81
CA ILE A 95 -3.24 -21.03 39.30
C ILE A 95 -2.47 -22.24 38.77
N TYR A 96 -1.29 -21.99 38.19
CA TYR A 96 -0.37 -23.02 37.68
C TYR A 96 0.62 -23.53 38.75
N SER A 97 0.11 -23.94 39.89
CA SER A 97 0.96 -24.45 41.02
C SER A 97 1.59 -25.81 40.74
N ASN A 98 0.97 -26.63 39.87
CA ASN A 98 1.42 -28.00 39.57
C ASN A 98 2.17 -28.02 38.23
N PHE A 99 3.16 -28.92 38.11
CA PHE A 99 3.94 -29.14 36.89
C PHE A 99 3.07 -29.38 35.65
N GLU A 100 2.04 -30.22 35.74
CA GLU A 100 1.10 -30.49 34.62
C GLU A 100 0.36 -29.24 34.12
N ARG A 101 -0.02 -28.34 35.04
CA ARG A 101 -0.70 -27.08 34.64
C ARG A 101 0.26 -26.08 33.97
N LYS A 102 1.52 -26.06 34.44
CA LYS A 102 2.56 -25.24 33.81
C LYS A 102 2.87 -25.72 32.40
N GLU A 103 3.01 -27.04 32.20
CA GLU A 103 3.21 -27.63 30.87
C GLU A 103 2.02 -27.37 29.95
N ALA A 104 0.77 -27.47 30.46
CA ALA A 104 -0.42 -27.19 29.68
C ALA A 104 -0.48 -25.71 29.23
N ALA A 105 -0.14 -24.77 30.13
CA ALA A 105 -0.09 -23.35 29.80
C ALA A 105 1.01 -23.02 28.77
N ALA A 106 2.18 -23.66 28.91
CA ALA A 106 3.27 -23.52 27.95
C ALA A 106 2.93 -24.13 26.58
N ALA A 107 2.22 -25.25 26.54
CA ALA A 107 1.74 -25.86 25.32
C ALA A 107 0.72 -24.95 24.61
N GLU A 108 -0.22 -24.35 25.36
CA GLU A 108 -1.15 -23.36 24.81
C GLU A 108 -0.42 -22.12 24.27
N MET A 109 0.59 -21.63 25.01
CA MET A 109 1.41 -20.51 24.57
C MET A 109 2.17 -20.82 23.25
N ASN A 110 2.70 -22.05 23.09
CA ASN A 110 3.32 -22.47 21.84
C ASN A 110 2.31 -22.49 20.68
N GLN A 111 1.09 -22.97 20.90
CA GLN A 111 0.05 -22.94 19.86
C GLN A 111 -0.31 -21.50 19.46
N LEU A 112 -0.46 -20.60 20.43
CA LEU A 112 -0.71 -19.18 20.15
C LEU A 112 0.46 -18.52 19.43
N LEU A 113 1.69 -18.91 19.73
CA LEU A 113 2.89 -18.44 19.03
C LEU A 113 2.92 -18.91 17.57
N GLU A 114 2.64 -20.20 17.33
CA GLU A 114 2.54 -20.75 15.97
C GLU A 114 1.43 -20.07 15.17
N GLU A 115 0.26 -19.84 15.79
CA GLU A 115 -0.85 -19.12 15.17
C GLU A 115 -0.47 -17.67 14.82
N LEU A 116 0.25 -16.98 15.72
CA LEU A 116 0.72 -15.62 15.44
C LEU A 116 1.73 -15.57 14.31
N VAL A 117 2.66 -16.54 14.23
CA VAL A 117 3.59 -16.68 13.10
C VAL A 117 2.83 -16.92 11.80
N ALA A 118 1.80 -17.76 11.82
CA ALA A 118 0.95 -18.00 10.65
C ALA A 118 0.22 -16.73 10.20
N ILE A 119 -0.31 -15.92 11.13
CA ILE A 119 -0.92 -14.63 10.83
C ILE A 119 0.12 -13.64 10.25
N ALA A 120 1.31 -13.58 10.82
CA ALA A 120 2.39 -12.73 10.36
C ALA A 120 2.87 -13.10 8.94
N ASN A 121 2.75 -14.37 8.56
CA ASN A 121 3.06 -14.90 7.22
C ASN A 121 1.85 -14.99 6.30
N GLN A 122 0.69 -14.49 6.73
CA GLN A 122 -0.53 -14.55 5.93
C GLN A 122 -0.33 -13.91 4.56
N LYS A 123 -0.81 -14.61 3.52
CA LYS A 123 -0.84 -14.12 2.13
C LYS A 123 -2.22 -13.55 1.83
N GLY A 124 -2.24 -12.41 1.16
CA GLY A 124 -3.47 -11.80 0.69
C GLY A 124 -4.06 -12.52 -0.53
N ALA A 125 -5.19 -12.05 -1.04
CA ALA A 125 -5.91 -12.62 -2.20
C ALA A 125 -5.03 -12.78 -3.45
N THR A 126 -3.95 -12.00 -3.59
CA THR A 126 -2.99 -12.09 -4.69
C THR A 126 -1.88 -13.12 -4.46
N GLY A 127 -1.91 -13.89 -3.37
CA GLY A 127 -0.86 -14.82 -2.98
C GLY A 127 0.42 -14.18 -2.43
N ARG A 128 0.40 -12.86 -2.24
CA ARG A 128 1.55 -12.10 -1.72
C ARG A 128 1.45 -11.89 -0.22
N SER A 129 2.59 -11.94 0.48
CA SER A 129 2.64 -11.66 1.91
C SER A 129 2.10 -10.26 2.23
N ILE A 130 1.33 -10.16 3.33
CA ILE A 130 0.74 -8.91 3.81
C ILE A 130 1.79 -8.02 4.48
N PHE A 131 2.71 -8.63 5.25
CA PHE A 131 3.67 -7.94 6.11
C PHE A 131 5.13 -8.02 5.62
N GLY A 132 5.37 -8.56 4.42
CA GLY A 132 6.71 -8.74 3.87
C GLY A 132 7.34 -7.49 3.23
N GLY A 133 6.65 -6.34 3.23
CA GLY A 133 7.10 -5.15 2.51
C GLY A 133 7.02 -5.33 0.99
N PHE A 134 8.16 -5.17 0.29
CA PHE A 134 8.28 -5.52 -1.14
C PHE A 134 8.60 -7.00 -1.35
N ASN A 135 9.08 -7.71 -0.31
CA ASN A 135 9.24 -9.15 -0.37
C ASN A 135 7.87 -9.81 -0.31
N THR A 136 7.44 -10.36 -1.43
CA THR A 136 6.08 -10.84 -1.61
C THR A 136 5.91 -12.33 -1.29
N GLY A 137 6.98 -13.03 -0.84
CA GLY A 137 6.89 -14.43 -0.43
C GLY A 137 6.44 -15.35 -1.57
N THR A 138 7.07 -15.26 -2.74
CA THR A 138 6.87 -16.22 -3.84
C THR A 138 7.49 -17.57 -3.48
N GLU A 139 7.24 -18.63 -4.26
CA GLU A 139 7.83 -19.96 -4.01
C GLU A 139 9.37 -19.95 -3.93
N GLU A 140 10.02 -18.94 -4.54
CA GLU A 140 11.47 -18.76 -4.53
C GLU A 140 11.98 -17.90 -3.35
N GLN A 141 11.10 -17.24 -2.62
CA GLN A 141 11.46 -16.35 -1.50
C GLN A 141 10.84 -16.89 -0.21
N PRO A 142 11.63 -16.96 0.89
CA PRO A 142 11.11 -17.43 2.17
C PRO A 142 9.99 -16.52 2.68
N ASP A 143 9.12 -17.08 3.55
CA ASP A 143 8.13 -16.29 4.26
C ASP A 143 8.82 -15.17 5.07
N PRO A 144 8.16 -14.01 5.26
CA PRO A 144 8.78 -12.86 5.92
C PRO A 144 9.12 -13.11 7.39
N PHE A 145 8.46 -14.04 8.07
CA PHE A 145 8.75 -14.43 9.45
C PHE A 145 9.13 -15.91 9.50
N VAL A 146 10.40 -16.17 9.75
CA VAL A 146 10.95 -17.53 9.77
C VAL A 146 11.18 -17.96 11.21
N PRO A 147 10.45 -18.99 11.70
CA PRO A 147 10.65 -19.51 13.03
C PRO A 147 11.99 -20.27 13.14
N ILE A 148 12.68 -20.08 14.25
CA ILE A 148 13.92 -20.78 14.61
C ILE A 148 13.58 -21.81 15.71
N TYR A 149 13.90 -23.07 15.45
CA TYR A 149 13.65 -24.17 16.37
C TYR A 149 14.94 -24.68 16.96
N MET A 150 14.90 -25.03 18.25
CA MET A 150 15.99 -25.72 18.90
C MET A 150 15.74 -27.23 18.81
N THR A 151 16.61 -27.95 18.09
CA THR A 151 16.55 -29.42 18.05
C THR A 151 16.94 -29.99 19.40
N LEU A 152 15.96 -30.50 20.17
CA LEU A 152 16.22 -31.16 21.44
C LEU A 152 16.84 -32.52 21.15
N THR A 153 18.09 -32.69 21.54
CA THR A 153 18.83 -33.96 21.41
C THR A 153 18.12 -35.07 22.23
N ALA A 154 17.74 -36.14 21.55
CA ALA A 154 17.28 -37.45 22.05
C ALA A 154 15.98 -37.46 22.90
N GLY A 155 14.87 -37.75 22.26
CA GLY A 155 13.73 -38.42 22.89
C GLY A 155 12.56 -37.58 23.38
N ARG A 156 12.55 -36.26 23.18
CA ARG A 156 11.37 -35.39 23.39
C ARG A 156 10.77 -34.97 22.06
N GLN A 157 9.52 -35.26 21.92
CA GLN A 157 8.70 -34.86 20.75
C GLN A 157 8.46 -33.35 20.80
N GLY A 158 8.96 -32.62 19.81
CA GLY A 158 8.67 -31.21 19.53
C GLY A 158 9.91 -30.34 19.62
N ASP A 159 10.31 -29.76 18.49
CA ASP A 159 11.27 -28.68 18.44
C ASP A 159 10.61 -27.43 19.05
N ALA A 160 11.14 -26.94 20.17
CA ALA A 160 10.64 -25.72 20.78
C ALA A 160 11.09 -24.52 19.94
N MET A 161 10.16 -23.64 19.57
CA MET A 161 10.48 -22.36 18.93
C MET A 161 11.27 -21.50 19.92
N ILE A 162 12.45 -21.04 19.50
CA ILE A 162 13.39 -20.23 20.32
C ILE A 162 13.55 -18.81 19.78
N GLY A 163 13.00 -18.49 18.61
CA GLY A 163 13.02 -17.17 18.02
C GLY A 163 12.25 -17.14 16.72
N VAL A 164 11.95 -15.95 16.23
CA VAL A 164 11.39 -15.70 14.89
C VAL A 164 12.17 -14.57 14.26
N GLU A 165 12.73 -14.86 13.09
CA GLU A 165 13.53 -13.91 12.33
C GLU A 165 12.69 -13.24 11.25
N TYR A 166 12.73 -11.89 11.21
CA TYR A 166 12.13 -11.15 10.10
C TYR A 166 13.09 -11.14 8.91
N ARG A 167 12.61 -11.60 7.76
CA ARG A 167 13.32 -11.64 6.46
C ARG A 167 12.60 -10.85 5.36
N GLY A 168 11.59 -10.08 5.74
CA GLY A 168 10.96 -9.11 4.86
C GLY A 168 11.83 -7.87 4.65
N ASN A 169 11.23 -6.83 4.11
CA ASN A 169 11.84 -5.49 4.02
C ASN A 169 10.86 -4.41 4.46
N ILE A 170 11.32 -3.15 4.51
CA ILE A 170 10.53 -2.00 4.96
C ILE A 170 9.80 -1.27 3.81
N GLY A 171 9.68 -1.88 2.63
CA GLY A 171 9.10 -1.24 1.46
C GLY A 171 7.61 -0.96 1.63
N GLU A 172 7.21 0.29 1.44
CA GLU A 172 5.81 0.68 1.32
C GLU A 172 5.36 0.67 -0.14
N GLN A 173 4.31 -0.11 -0.44
CA GLN A 173 3.69 -0.13 -1.76
C GLN A 173 2.73 1.05 -1.87
N MET A 174 3.08 2.01 -2.73
CA MET A 174 2.27 3.21 -2.95
C MET A 174 1.31 2.99 -4.12
N ARG A 175 0.05 3.38 -3.94
CA ARG A 175 -0.98 3.39 -4.99
C ARG A 175 -1.49 4.81 -5.22
N GLU A 176 -1.56 5.21 -6.48
CA GLU A 176 -2.18 6.48 -6.86
C GLU A 176 -3.70 6.33 -6.80
N VAL A 177 -4.32 7.06 -5.88
CA VAL A 177 -5.77 7.01 -5.58
C VAL A 177 -6.51 8.25 -6.10
N SER A 178 -5.78 9.29 -6.46
CA SER A 178 -6.23 10.49 -7.14
C SER A 178 -5.02 11.13 -7.81
N LYS A 179 -5.21 12.09 -8.71
CA LYS A 179 -4.13 12.74 -9.45
C LYS A 179 -3.06 13.32 -8.50
N GLY A 180 -1.88 12.70 -8.51
CA GLY A 180 -0.76 13.09 -7.65
C GLY A 180 -0.91 12.74 -6.17
N GLU A 181 -1.95 11.99 -5.78
CA GLU A 181 -2.19 11.55 -4.41
C GLU A 181 -1.92 10.05 -4.29
N TYR A 182 -0.91 9.70 -3.49
CA TYR A 182 -0.46 8.33 -3.27
C TYR A 182 -0.78 7.89 -1.85
N LEU A 183 -1.18 6.63 -1.69
CA LEU A 183 -1.44 6.01 -0.40
C LEU A 183 -0.66 4.71 -0.26
N GLY A 184 0.01 4.52 0.89
CA GLY A 184 0.67 3.27 1.25
C GLY A 184 -0.36 2.20 1.60
N VAL A 185 -0.30 1.06 0.88
CA VAL A 185 -1.30 -0.01 0.96
C VAL A 185 -0.86 -1.21 1.78
N ASN A 186 0.35 -1.18 2.33
CA ASN A 186 0.88 -2.22 3.21
C ASN A 186 1.50 -1.61 4.47
N ILE A 187 1.80 -2.46 5.44
CA ILE A 187 2.57 -2.12 6.64
C ILE A 187 3.69 -3.16 6.75
N PRO A 188 4.95 -2.74 6.79
CA PRO A 188 6.06 -3.67 7.00
C PRO A 188 5.97 -4.38 8.35
N GLY A 189 6.31 -5.67 8.36
CA GLY A 189 6.15 -6.49 9.56
C GLY A 189 7.06 -6.12 10.72
N ASN A 190 8.24 -5.53 10.42
CA ASN A 190 9.16 -5.02 11.43
C ASN A 190 8.58 -3.91 12.30
N HIS A 191 7.53 -3.22 11.84
CA HIS A 191 6.80 -2.21 12.63
C HIS A 191 5.68 -2.82 13.47
N VAL A 192 4.97 -3.82 12.93
CA VAL A 192 3.78 -4.40 13.56
C VAL A 192 4.15 -5.36 14.69
N PHE A 193 5.08 -6.29 14.42
CA PHE A 193 5.39 -7.42 15.31
C PHE A 193 6.57 -7.14 16.25
N TRP A 194 6.59 -5.93 16.82
CA TRP A 194 7.59 -5.51 17.82
C TRP A 194 6.92 -5.11 19.13
N ALA A 195 7.41 -5.65 20.26
CA ALA A 195 6.76 -5.47 21.57
C ALA A 195 7.22 -4.20 22.28
N THR A 196 8.52 -3.89 22.21
CA THR A 196 9.14 -2.78 22.93
C THR A 196 10.00 -1.93 22.02
N GLU A 197 10.34 -0.73 22.44
CA GLU A 197 11.28 0.13 21.74
C GLU A 197 12.64 -0.56 21.62
N GLN A 198 13.24 -0.51 20.41
CA GLN A 198 14.56 -1.05 20.18
C GLN A 198 15.65 -0.06 20.55
N SER A 199 16.70 -0.56 21.18
CA SER A 199 17.93 0.18 21.48
C SER A 199 19.13 -0.57 20.91
N ILE A 200 19.97 0.08 20.12
CA ILE A 200 21.20 -0.49 19.59
C ILE A 200 22.34 0.37 20.11
N THR A 201 23.23 -0.22 20.94
CA THR A 201 24.37 0.46 21.53
C THR A 201 25.65 -0.12 20.97
N SER A 202 26.41 0.69 20.25
CA SER A 202 27.74 0.30 19.76
C SER A 202 28.72 0.02 20.91
N ALA A 203 29.58 -0.96 20.76
CA ALA A 203 30.71 -1.18 21.68
C ALA A 203 31.94 -0.31 21.33
N ARG A 204 31.94 0.38 20.18
CA ARG A 204 33.11 1.15 19.71
C ARG A 204 33.12 2.57 20.28
N ASP A 205 34.28 2.97 20.80
CA ASP A 205 34.57 4.36 21.10
C ASP A 205 34.74 5.17 19.80
N ALA A 206 33.91 6.18 19.61
CA ALA A 206 33.89 7.07 18.48
C ALA A 206 34.50 8.45 18.76
N THR A 207 35.25 8.61 19.86
CA THR A 207 35.88 9.90 20.26
C THR A 207 36.67 10.53 19.13
N ASN A 208 37.47 9.73 18.40
CA ASN A 208 38.30 10.19 17.30
C ASN A 208 37.68 9.86 15.93
N TYR A 209 36.43 9.50 15.87
CA TYR A 209 35.78 9.21 14.60
C TYR A 209 35.58 10.48 13.78
N SER A 210 35.90 10.39 12.51
CA SER A 210 35.61 11.40 11.51
C SER A 210 35.38 10.71 10.17
N ALA A 211 34.29 11.05 9.49
CA ALA A 211 33.95 10.47 8.19
C ALA A 211 35.02 10.82 7.17
N THR A 212 35.56 9.82 6.47
CA THR A 212 36.68 9.97 5.54
C THR A 212 36.29 10.57 4.18
N SER A 213 35.01 10.45 3.82
CA SER A 213 34.45 10.92 2.54
C SER A 213 32.95 11.24 2.72
N ASN A 214 32.39 11.86 1.69
CA ASN A 214 30.93 12.04 1.64
C ASN A 214 30.25 10.68 1.45
N GLN A 215 29.36 10.31 2.34
CA GLN A 215 28.66 9.01 2.37
C GLN A 215 27.20 9.23 2.68
N ILE A 216 26.40 8.21 2.45
CA ILE A 216 24.96 8.22 2.78
C ILE A 216 24.68 6.99 3.64
N ILE A 217 24.08 7.22 4.80
CA ILE A 217 23.49 6.17 5.61
C ILE A 217 21.96 6.16 5.42
N LYS A 218 21.35 4.99 5.58
CA LYS A 218 19.90 4.87 5.60
C LYS A 218 19.46 4.32 6.94
N ILE A 219 18.50 5.00 7.55
CA ILE A 219 17.82 4.56 8.76
C ILE A 219 16.33 4.56 8.46
N ASP A 220 15.67 3.41 8.64
CA ASP A 220 14.25 3.19 8.30
C ASP A 220 13.91 3.69 6.86
N GLY A 221 14.80 3.40 5.93
CA GLY A 221 14.65 3.76 4.51
C GLY A 221 14.95 5.23 4.17
N LYS A 222 15.15 6.10 5.16
CA LYS A 222 15.46 7.51 4.93
C LYS A 222 16.95 7.73 4.79
N GLU A 223 17.35 8.41 3.73
CA GLU A 223 18.74 8.75 3.44
C GLU A 223 19.18 9.96 4.25
N ILE A 224 20.37 9.84 4.88
CA ILE A 224 21.02 10.89 5.66
C ILE A 224 22.43 11.07 5.10
N GLU A 225 22.73 12.26 4.63
CA GLU A 225 24.04 12.60 4.06
C GLU A 225 25.04 12.90 5.17
N ILE A 226 26.15 12.19 5.18
CA ILE A 226 27.31 12.38 6.04
C ILE A 226 28.44 12.97 5.21
N ALA A 227 28.89 14.17 5.57
CA ALA A 227 29.97 14.84 4.86
C ALA A 227 31.34 14.37 5.37
N ALA A 228 32.34 14.48 4.52
CA ALA A 228 33.76 14.26 4.95
C ALA A 228 34.10 15.21 6.10
N GLY A 229 34.66 14.68 7.18
CA GLY A 229 34.99 15.44 8.37
C GLY A 229 33.93 15.42 9.46
N ASP A 230 32.70 14.90 9.20
CA ASP A 230 31.68 14.78 10.23
C ASP A 230 32.13 13.86 11.37
N ASN A 231 32.06 14.36 12.58
CA ASN A 231 32.31 13.61 13.81
C ASN A 231 31.03 12.99 14.35
N ILE A 232 31.13 12.23 15.43
CA ILE A 232 30.01 11.55 16.05
C ILE A 232 28.87 12.52 16.47
N ASP A 233 29.18 13.71 16.97
CA ASP A 233 28.19 14.67 17.44
C ASP A 233 27.36 15.24 16.26
N ILE A 234 28.04 15.55 15.14
CA ILE A 234 27.37 16.03 13.92
C ILE A 234 26.48 14.93 13.33
N ILE A 235 26.94 13.66 13.34
CA ILE A 235 26.14 12.51 12.86
C ILE A 235 24.89 12.33 13.72
N ILE A 236 25.02 12.40 15.04
CA ILE A 236 23.88 12.35 15.98
C ILE A 236 22.88 13.47 15.68
N ASP A 237 23.34 14.69 15.48
CA ASP A 237 22.48 15.82 15.15
C ASP A 237 21.76 15.62 13.82
N LYS A 238 22.46 15.11 12.79
CA LYS A 238 21.86 14.79 11.48
C LYS A 238 20.78 13.72 11.58
N ILE A 239 21.01 12.64 12.34
CA ILE A 239 20.02 11.58 12.59
C ILE A 239 18.80 12.16 13.31
N ASN A 240 19.01 12.94 14.38
CA ASN A 240 17.95 13.52 15.18
C ASN A 240 17.08 14.52 14.41
N ASN A 241 17.69 15.26 13.48
CA ASN A 241 17.01 16.24 12.62
C ASN A 241 16.39 15.61 11.36
N ALA A 242 16.64 14.34 11.09
CA ALA A 242 16.07 13.65 9.93
C ALA A 242 14.56 13.40 10.01
N GLY A 243 13.91 13.64 11.18
CA GLY A 243 12.47 13.43 11.37
C GLY A 243 12.07 11.95 11.39
N LEU A 244 12.94 11.07 11.89
CA LEU A 244 12.73 9.64 12.04
C LEU A 244 12.13 9.29 13.40
N SER A 245 11.55 8.10 13.50
CA SER A 245 11.17 7.47 14.77
C SER A 245 12.38 6.88 15.52
N VAL A 246 13.58 7.11 15.04
CA VAL A 246 14.85 6.74 15.67
C VAL A 246 15.56 8.00 16.16
N LYS A 247 16.07 7.93 17.37
CA LYS A 247 16.89 8.99 17.99
C LYS A 247 18.28 8.45 18.28
N ALA A 248 19.26 9.26 17.96
CA ALA A 248 20.67 8.99 18.25
C ALA A 248 21.11 9.73 19.49
N THR A 249 21.90 9.09 20.34
CA THR A 249 22.53 9.69 21.52
C THR A 249 23.96 9.19 21.66
N LYS A 250 24.77 9.93 22.41
CA LYS A 250 26.14 9.53 22.72
C LYS A 250 26.17 8.84 24.09
N GLY A 251 26.72 7.65 24.14
CA GLY A 251 26.89 6.91 25.38
C GLY A 251 28.11 7.35 26.20
N GLY A 252 28.27 6.73 27.38
CA GLY A 252 29.33 7.09 28.34
C GLY A 252 30.77 6.87 27.85
N VAL A 253 30.99 6.02 26.84
CA VAL A 253 32.28 5.77 26.21
C VAL A 253 32.35 6.44 24.82
N ASN A 254 31.62 7.51 24.59
CA ASN A 254 31.48 8.22 23.31
C ASN A 254 31.03 7.34 22.14
N ASN A 255 30.31 6.28 22.43
CA ASN A 255 29.75 5.36 21.44
C ASN A 255 28.38 5.85 20.95
N LEU A 256 27.99 5.39 19.75
CA LEU A 256 26.69 5.67 19.18
C LEU A 256 25.62 4.76 19.81
N ILE A 257 24.54 5.38 20.25
CA ILE A 257 23.33 4.69 20.70
C ILE A 257 22.17 5.12 19.81
N LEU A 258 21.45 4.17 19.24
CA LEU A 258 20.23 4.40 18.48
C LEU A 258 19.03 3.85 19.26
N ASN A 259 18.03 4.68 19.52
CA ASN A 259 16.82 4.29 20.22
C ASN A 259 15.60 4.59 19.37
N THR A 260 14.66 3.66 19.28
CA THR A 260 13.35 3.95 18.66
C THR A 260 12.46 4.71 19.64
N THR A 261 11.57 5.53 19.11
CA THR A 261 10.55 6.27 19.90
C THR A 261 9.19 5.58 19.89
N VAL A 262 9.06 4.55 19.06
CA VAL A 262 7.91 3.65 18.98
C VAL A 262 8.45 2.25 18.72
N PRO A 263 7.78 1.18 19.19
CA PRO A 263 8.23 -0.18 19.00
C PRO A 263 8.34 -0.54 17.52
N HIS A 264 9.56 -0.81 17.06
CA HIS A 264 9.86 -1.38 15.75
C HIS A 264 11.32 -1.83 15.68
N GLN A 265 11.63 -2.70 14.73
CA GLN A 265 13.01 -3.07 14.41
C GLN A 265 13.64 -2.00 13.52
N ILE A 266 14.74 -1.42 13.97
CA ILE A 266 15.47 -0.39 13.22
C ILE A 266 16.08 -1.03 11.97
N TRP A 267 15.88 -0.37 10.82
CA TRP A 267 16.46 -0.77 9.54
C TRP A 267 17.66 0.09 9.21
N LEU A 268 18.85 -0.52 9.12
CA LEU A 268 20.13 0.17 9.00
C LEU A 268 20.89 -0.26 7.76
N GLU A 269 21.32 0.68 6.95
CA GLU A 269 22.15 0.44 5.77
C GLU A 269 23.20 1.53 5.59
N ASP A 270 24.42 1.13 5.22
CA ASP A 270 25.40 2.01 4.60
C ASP A 270 25.19 1.96 3.07
N LYS A 271 24.86 3.08 2.42
CA LYS A 271 24.54 3.10 0.97
C LYS A 271 25.79 2.97 0.12
N GLY A 272 25.77 2.02 -0.82
CA GLY A 272 26.85 1.80 -1.79
C GLY A 272 28.14 1.32 -1.14
N SER A 273 29.21 2.08 -1.26
CA SER A 273 30.51 1.79 -0.62
C SER A 273 30.73 2.52 0.70
N GLY A 274 29.66 3.07 1.29
CA GLY A 274 29.72 3.71 2.60
C GLY A 274 30.05 2.73 3.71
N THR A 275 30.69 3.21 4.78
CA THR A 275 31.11 2.40 5.93
C THR A 275 30.86 3.10 7.27
N VAL A 276 30.05 4.15 7.31
CA VAL A 276 29.84 4.99 8.52
C VAL A 276 29.30 4.17 9.67
N LEU A 277 28.22 3.43 9.47
CA LEU A 277 27.60 2.62 10.53
C LEU A 277 28.46 1.40 10.88
N GLN A 278 29.19 0.85 9.91
CA GLN A 278 30.20 -0.20 10.14
C GLN A 278 31.37 0.32 10.96
N ASP A 279 31.89 1.50 10.64
CA ASP A 279 33.02 2.11 11.34
C ASP A 279 32.63 2.55 12.76
N LEU A 280 31.38 2.96 12.95
CA LEU A 280 30.80 3.23 14.27
C LEU A 280 30.45 1.96 15.05
N GLY A 281 30.61 0.76 14.47
CA GLY A 281 30.38 -0.51 15.16
C GLY A 281 28.90 -0.82 15.41
N ILE A 282 28.01 -0.35 14.54
CA ILE A 282 26.57 -0.66 14.57
C ILE A 282 26.25 -1.80 13.60
N ILE A 283 26.81 -1.76 12.37
CA ILE A 283 26.58 -2.76 11.32
C ILE A 283 27.78 -3.69 11.20
N ASN A 284 27.51 -4.96 10.96
CA ASN A 284 28.50 -5.99 10.73
C ASN A 284 29.14 -5.83 9.35
N ARG A 285 30.47 -5.82 9.31
CA ARG A 285 31.24 -5.68 8.05
C ARG A 285 31.10 -6.87 7.11
N ASN A 286 30.87 -8.08 7.64
CA ASN A 286 30.78 -9.31 6.85
C ASN A 286 29.35 -9.55 6.31
N PHE A 287 28.35 -9.03 7.00
CA PHE A 287 26.93 -9.13 6.65
C PHE A 287 26.28 -7.77 6.77
N PRO A 288 26.56 -6.83 5.82
CA PRO A 288 26.13 -5.44 5.96
C PRO A 288 24.65 -5.21 5.60
N GLU A 289 23.98 -6.20 5.03
CA GLU A 289 22.61 -6.05 4.57
C GLU A 289 21.59 -6.37 5.66
N PRO A 290 20.57 -5.49 5.87
CA PRO A 290 19.51 -5.72 6.82
C PRO A 290 18.60 -6.90 6.39
N PRO A 291 17.81 -7.48 7.30
CA PRO A 291 17.51 -6.95 8.65
C PRO A 291 18.49 -7.34 9.76
N ASN A 292 19.28 -8.37 9.60
CA ASN A 292 20.06 -9.00 10.68
C ASN A 292 21.55 -8.65 10.59
N ASN A 293 21.83 -7.41 10.25
CA ASN A 293 23.16 -6.90 9.99
C ASN A 293 23.84 -6.21 11.18
N ILE A 294 23.32 -6.40 12.40
CA ILE A 294 23.88 -5.74 13.58
C ILE A 294 25.25 -6.37 13.94
N GLU A 295 26.19 -5.53 14.33
CA GLU A 295 27.51 -5.96 14.78
C GLU A 295 27.38 -6.83 16.05
N PRO A 296 27.95 -8.06 16.10
CA PRO A 296 27.82 -8.95 17.24
C PRO A 296 28.31 -8.38 18.57
N THR A 297 29.19 -7.37 18.54
CA THR A 297 29.68 -6.68 19.73
C THR A 297 28.75 -5.56 20.20
N ALA A 298 27.80 -5.13 19.37
CA ALA A 298 26.80 -4.15 19.77
C ALA A 298 25.76 -4.79 20.71
N SER A 299 25.36 -4.04 21.72
CA SER A 299 24.26 -4.46 22.61
C SER A 299 22.93 -4.08 21.99
N VAL A 300 22.06 -5.05 21.79
CA VAL A 300 20.70 -4.83 21.28
C VAL A 300 19.72 -5.01 22.43
N GLY A 301 18.96 -3.97 22.72
CA GLY A 301 17.82 -4.00 23.63
C GLY A 301 16.50 -3.92 22.86
N GLY A 302 15.41 -4.21 23.57
CA GLY A 302 14.10 -4.37 22.92
C GLY A 302 13.88 -5.79 22.41
N MET A 303 12.63 -6.13 22.09
CA MET A 303 12.28 -7.46 21.63
C MET A 303 11.09 -7.46 20.69
N SER A 304 11.06 -8.46 19.82
CA SER A 304 9.89 -8.76 19.00
C SER A 304 8.73 -9.29 19.86
N ILE A 305 7.55 -9.24 19.33
CA ILE A 305 6.37 -9.87 19.94
C ILE A 305 6.57 -11.38 20.12
N PHE A 306 7.24 -12.03 19.19
CA PHE A 306 7.53 -13.46 19.24
C PHE A 306 8.51 -13.80 20.37
N ASP A 307 9.60 -13.03 20.51
CA ASP A 307 10.56 -13.22 21.59
C ASP A 307 9.93 -12.97 22.96
N MET A 308 9.03 -11.97 23.06
CA MET A 308 8.23 -11.74 24.25
C MET A 308 7.38 -12.97 24.63
N MET A 309 6.67 -13.56 23.64
CA MET A 309 5.85 -14.75 23.89
C MET A 309 6.69 -15.95 24.34
N ILE A 310 7.85 -16.15 23.72
CA ILE A 310 8.81 -17.19 24.10
C ILE A 310 9.28 -16.98 25.55
N GLN A 311 9.62 -15.75 25.91
CA GLN A 311 10.03 -15.41 27.26
C GLN A 311 8.92 -15.67 28.29
N ILE A 312 7.68 -15.24 28.01
CA ILE A 312 6.53 -15.47 28.90
C ILE A 312 6.26 -16.98 29.06
N ARG A 313 6.31 -17.74 27.95
CA ARG A 313 6.22 -19.22 28.01
C ARG A 313 7.23 -19.82 28.96
N ASP A 314 8.49 -19.40 28.83
CA ASP A 314 9.59 -19.94 29.64
C ASP A 314 9.45 -19.54 31.13
N ASP A 315 8.94 -18.34 31.42
CA ASP A 315 8.65 -17.87 32.77
C ASP A 315 7.45 -18.60 33.39
N LEU A 316 6.42 -18.91 32.61
CA LEU A 316 5.32 -19.78 33.06
C LEU A 316 5.78 -21.19 33.39
N VAL A 317 6.67 -21.80 32.61
CA VAL A 317 7.26 -23.12 32.87
C VAL A 317 8.08 -23.09 34.18
N ARG A 318 8.91 -22.07 34.36
CA ARG A 318 9.67 -21.86 35.60
C ARG A 318 8.76 -21.60 36.80
N GLY A 319 7.58 -21.05 36.57
CA GLY A 319 6.60 -20.72 37.59
C GLY A 319 7.00 -19.48 38.38
N ASP A 320 7.67 -18.57 37.73
CA ASP A 320 8.08 -17.30 38.32
C ASP A 320 6.92 -16.30 38.29
N GLN A 321 6.11 -16.33 39.36
CA GLN A 321 4.90 -15.51 39.46
C GLN A 321 5.19 -14.01 39.50
N GLU A 322 6.33 -13.62 40.05
CA GLU A 322 6.72 -12.21 40.14
C GLU A 322 7.09 -11.64 38.78
N LEU A 323 7.86 -12.36 37.98
CA LEU A 323 8.20 -11.97 36.63
C LEU A 323 6.96 -11.93 35.72
N VAL A 324 6.12 -12.98 35.77
CA VAL A 324 4.90 -13.05 34.97
C VAL A 324 3.90 -11.94 35.35
N GLY A 325 3.71 -11.67 36.66
CA GLY A 325 2.78 -10.65 37.15
C GLY A 325 3.27 -9.20 36.99
N GLY A 326 4.57 -8.98 36.92
CA GLY A 326 5.18 -7.66 36.78
C GLY A 326 5.64 -7.38 35.37
N ARG A 327 6.84 -7.84 35.02
CA ARG A 327 7.51 -7.55 33.75
C ARG A 327 6.71 -8.01 32.54
N ASP A 328 6.24 -9.27 32.55
CA ASP A 328 5.63 -9.88 31.37
C ASP A 328 4.26 -9.27 31.03
N LEU A 329 3.45 -8.96 32.05
CA LEU A 329 2.20 -8.22 31.80
C LEU A 329 2.47 -6.84 31.21
N GLY A 330 3.53 -6.13 31.67
CA GLY A 330 3.93 -4.85 31.08
C GLY A 330 4.38 -4.99 29.62
N LEU A 331 5.08 -6.07 29.27
CA LEU A 331 5.48 -6.34 27.88
C LEU A 331 4.27 -6.65 27.00
N ILE A 332 3.28 -7.42 27.50
CA ILE A 332 2.04 -7.70 26.77
C ILE A 332 1.25 -6.43 26.53
N ASP A 333 1.13 -5.54 27.55
CA ASP A 333 0.41 -4.27 27.39
C ASP A 333 1.11 -3.37 26.35
N GLY A 334 2.45 -3.33 26.33
CA GLY A 334 3.22 -2.62 25.29
C GLY A 334 3.00 -3.17 23.87
N ALA A 335 2.96 -4.49 23.72
CA ALA A 335 2.65 -5.16 22.46
C ALA A 335 1.22 -4.87 21.99
N LEU A 336 0.24 -4.93 22.92
CA LEU A 336 -1.16 -4.56 22.65
C LEU A 336 -1.27 -3.11 22.17
N ASP A 337 -0.60 -2.18 22.83
CA ASP A 337 -0.60 -0.76 22.43
C ASP A 337 -0.03 -0.57 21.02
N ASN A 338 1.00 -1.33 20.66
CA ASN A 338 1.57 -1.27 19.30
C ASN A 338 0.57 -1.80 18.25
N ILE A 339 -0.06 -2.94 18.47
CA ILE A 339 -1.09 -3.50 17.58
C ILE A 339 -2.28 -2.54 17.45
N LEU A 340 -2.78 -1.99 18.56
CA LEU A 340 -3.90 -1.03 18.56
C LEU A 340 -3.55 0.25 17.80
N ARG A 341 -2.31 0.73 17.87
CA ARG A 341 -1.82 1.88 17.11
C ARG A 341 -1.88 1.62 15.61
N HIS A 342 -1.39 0.45 15.16
CA HIS A 342 -1.45 0.05 13.77
C HIS A 342 -2.89 -0.19 13.28
N LEU A 343 -3.75 -0.75 14.13
CA LEU A 343 -5.18 -0.92 13.86
C LEU A 343 -5.86 0.44 13.65
N ALA A 344 -5.61 1.40 14.55
CA ALA A 344 -6.15 2.77 14.42
C ALA A 344 -5.65 3.48 13.16
N ALA A 345 -4.36 3.34 12.83
CA ALA A 345 -3.77 3.90 11.61
C ALA A 345 -4.38 3.26 10.35
N THR A 346 -4.61 1.95 10.35
CA THR A 346 -5.28 1.23 9.26
C THR A 346 -6.72 1.70 9.10
N GLY A 347 -7.48 1.83 10.18
CA GLY A 347 -8.84 2.36 10.17
C GLY A 347 -8.93 3.79 9.64
N ALA A 348 -7.97 4.66 10.00
CA ALA A 348 -7.89 6.00 9.45
C ALA A 348 -7.62 6.00 7.93
N LYS A 349 -6.74 5.10 7.45
CA LYS A 349 -6.51 4.90 6.00
C LYS A 349 -7.77 4.38 5.29
N GLN A 350 -8.52 3.44 5.90
CA GLN A 350 -9.78 2.92 5.35
C GLN A 350 -10.83 4.02 5.19
N ASN A 351 -11.04 4.85 6.21
CA ASN A 351 -11.96 5.99 6.15
C ASN A 351 -11.59 6.96 5.02
N ARG A 352 -10.28 7.26 4.87
CA ARG A 352 -9.79 8.12 3.79
C ARG A 352 -10.05 7.51 2.41
N VAL A 353 -9.82 6.22 2.25
CA VAL A 353 -10.06 5.48 0.99
C VAL A 353 -11.55 5.47 0.64
N GLU A 354 -12.42 5.30 1.62
CA GLU A 354 -13.88 5.37 1.43
C GLU A 354 -14.35 6.76 0.96
N GLU A 355 -13.78 7.82 1.55
CA GLU A 355 -14.08 9.19 1.12
C GLU A 355 -13.58 9.46 -0.30
N LEU A 356 -12.38 8.99 -0.64
CA LEU A 356 -11.83 9.09 -2.00
C LEU A 356 -12.68 8.32 -3.03
N ALA A 357 -13.20 7.14 -2.65
CA ALA A 357 -14.11 6.38 -3.50
C ALA A 357 -15.38 7.18 -3.81
N LYS A 358 -16.02 7.75 -2.80
CA LYS A 358 -17.23 8.57 -2.96
C LYS A 358 -16.97 9.79 -3.84
N ARG A 359 -15.82 10.44 -3.66
CA ARG A 359 -15.42 11.59 -4.47
C ARG A 359 -15.17 11.22 -5.94
N ALA A 360 -14.48 10.10 -6.19
CA ALA A 360 -14.21 9.61 -7.53
C ALA A 360 -15.50 9.23 -8.28
N GLU A 361 -16.45 8.57 -7.61
CA GLU A 361 -17.76 8.23 -8.20
C GLU A 361 -18.59 9.48 -8.52
N TYR A 362 -18.57 10.50 -7.64
CA TYR A 362 -19.22 11.77 -7.90
C TYR A 362 -18.61 12.50 -9.12
N GLU A 363 -17.27 12.54 -9.20
CA GLU A 363 -16.56 13.15 -10.33
C GLU A 363 -16.87 12.39 -11.63
N LYS A 364 -16.88 11.04 -11.60
CA LYS A 364 -17.27 10.20 -12.74
C LYS A 364 -18.66 10.54 -13.25
N THR A 365 -19.63 10.64 -12.33
CA THR A 365 -21.01 10.99 -12.66
C THR A 365 -21.09 12.38 -13.34
N ASN A 366 -20.40 13.37 -12.78
CA ASN A 366 -20.36 14.72 -13.33
C ASN A 366 -19.74 14.77 -14.73
N ILE A 367 -18.58 14.13 -14.92
CA ILE A 367 -17.93 14.07 -16.24
C ILE A 367 -18.77 13.30 -17.25
N THR A 368 -19.45 12.23 -16.83
CA THR A 368 -20.38 11.47 -17.69
C THR A 368 -21.54 12.35 -18.14
N GLU A 369 -22.11 13.17 -17.24
CA GLU A 369 -23.17 14.13 -17.57
C GLU A 369 -22.67 15.20 -18.55
N LEU A 370 -21.45 15.73 -18.32
CA LEU A 370 -20.84 16.72 -19.24
C LEU A 370 -20.58 16.11 -20.62
N LEU A 371 -20.12 14.86 -20.67
CA LEU A 371 -19.94 14.12 -21.92
C LEU A 371 -21.27 13.93 -22.64
N ALA A 372 -22.30 13.49 -21.94
CA ALA A 372 -23.65 13.30 -22.49
C ALA A 372 -24.23 14.62 -23.03
N LYS A 373 -24.04 15.75 -22.33
CA LYS A 373 -24.45 17.07 -22.81
C LYS A 373 -23.65 17.54 -24.03
N ASN A 374 -22.38 17.18 -24.11
CA ASN A 374 -21.50 17.58 -25.21
C ASN A 374 -21.76 16.77 -26.49
N GLU A 375 -22.10 15.50 -26.40
CA GLU A 375 -22.31 14.61 -27.55
C GLU A 375 -23.77 14.26 -27.82
N GLY A 376 -24.68 14.54 -26.90
CA GLY A 376 -26.08 14.20 -27.03
C GLY A 376 -26.81 15.00 -28.11
N ILE A 377 -27.92 14.45 -28.61
CA ILE A 377 -28.84 15.11 -29.53
C ILE A 377 -30.16 15.40 -28.80
N ASP A 378 -30.85 16.46 -29.29
CA ASP A 378 -32.28 16.63 -28.99
C ASP A 378 -33.07 15.73 -29.95
N PHE A 379 -33.54 14.59 -29.45
CA PHE A 379 -34.28 13.61 -30.26
C PHE A 379 -35.52 14.20 -30.91
N PRO A 380 -36.44 14.95 -30.24
CA PRO A 380 -37.58 15.60 -30.83
C PRO A 380 -37.19 16.53 -32.00
N GLU A 381 -36.20 17.38 -31.79
CA GLU A 381 -35.73 18.32 -32.82
C GLU A 381 -35.11 17.56 -34.01
N THR A 382 -34.26 16.58 -33.74
CA THR A 382 -33.58 15.79 -34.78
C THR A 382 -34.58 15.00 -35.63
N ILE A 383 -35.62 14.39 -35.01
CA ILE A 383 -36.69 13.68 -35.73
C ILE A 383 -37.48 14.66 -36.60
N MET A 384 -37.81 15.82 -36.07
CA MET A 384 -38.53 16.85 -36.81
C MET A 384 -37.75 17.33 -38.03
N ASN A 385 -36.45 17.61 -37.85
CA ASN A 385 -35.55 17.99 -38.92
C ASN A 385 -35.39 16.89 -39.96
N PHE A 386 -35.29 15.64 -39.57
CA PHE A 386 -35.23 14.47 -40.45
C PHE A 386 -36.50 14.37 -41.33
N LYS A 387 -37.69 14.43 -40.70
CA LYS A 387 -38.99 14.36 -41.40
C LYS A 387 -39.22 15.54 -42.34
N TRP A 388 -38.79 16.74 -41.93
CA TRP A 388 -38.85 17.91 -42.79
C TRP A 388 -37.93 17.72 -44.02
N LEU A 389 -36.70 17.25 -43.84
CA LEU A 389 -35.75 17.05 -44.91
C LEU A 389 -36.19 15.91 -45.86
N GLU A 390 -36.78 14.83 -45.34
CA GLU A 390 -37.39 13.77 -46.11
C GLU A 390 -38.47 14.32 -47.03
N SER A 391 -39.40 15.13 -46.51
CA SER A 391 -40.45 15.78 -47.32
C SER A 391 -39.89 16.72 -48.36
N VAL A 392 -38.87 17.52 -48.03
CA VAL A 392 -38.19 18.43 -49.01
C VAL A 392 -37.50 17.62 -50.11
N HIS A 393 -36.88 16.48 -49.78
CA HIS A 393 -36.23 15.62 -50.75
C HIS A 393 -37.25 15.01 -51.73
N ASP A 394 -38.39 14.54 -51.26
CA ASP A 394 -39.48 13.99 -52.09
C ASP A 394 -40.08 15.04 -53.02
N TYR A 395 -40.32 16.28 -52.51
CA TYR A 395 -40.76 17.39 -53.36
C TYR A 395 -39.72 17.76 -54.42
N ALA A 396 -38.43 17.77 -54.06
CA ALA A 396 -37.34 18.06 -55.00
C ALA A 396 -37.26 17.01 -56.10
N LEU A 397 -37.41 15.71 -55.75
CA LEU A 397 -37.49 14.62 -56.73
C LEU A 397 -38.71 14.80 -57.68
N SER A 398 -39.90 15.13 -57.13
CA SER A 398 -41.12 15.34 -57.94
C SER A 398 -40.99 16.52 -58.88
N VAL A 399 -40.41 17.64 -58.45
CA VAL A 399 -40.16 18.82 -59.32
C VAL A 399 -39.10 18.48 -60.36
N GLY A 400 -38.05 17.74 -59.98
CA GLY A 400 -37.01 17.31 -60.90
C GLY A 400 -37.52 16.45 -62.04
N ALA A 401 -38.37 15.49 -61.74
CA ALA A 401 -39.01 14.65 -62.74
C ALA A 401 -39.88 15.45 -63.75
N LYS A 402 -40.52 16.52 -63.30
CA LYS A 402 -41.31 17.40 -64.17
C LYS A 402 -40.40 18.25 -65.08
N ILE A 403 -39.29 18.75 -64.58
CA ILE A 403 -38.34 19.57 -65.37
C ILE A 403 -37.64 18.72 -66.43
N ILE A 404 -37.24 17.48 -66.08
CA ILE A 404 -36.60 16.58 -67.05
C ILE A 404 -37.55 16.16 -68.18
N LYS A 405 -38.82 15.90 -67.88
CA LYS A 405 -39.84 15.62 -68.90
C LYS A 405 -40.08 16.78 -69.83
N SER A 406 -40.08 18.05 -69.40
CA SER A 406 -40.30 19.20 -70.24
C SER A 406 -39.13 19.48 -71.20
N THR A 407 -37.88 19.27 -70.76
CA THR A 407 -36.66 19.43 -71.57
C THR A 407 -36.51 18.31 -72.62
N LEU A 408 -36.98 17.09 -72.36
CA LEU A 408 -37.00 15.98 -73.36
C LEU A 408 -38.03 16.24 -74.46
N LEU A 409 -39.19 16.82 -74.15
CA LEU A 409 -40.23 17.19 -75.10
C LEU A 409 -39.80 18.35 -76.00
N ASP A 410 -39.02 19.33 -75.47
CA ASP A 410 -38.47 20.44 -76.24
C ASP A 410 -37.29 20.00 -77.13
N PHE A 411 -36.58 18.94 -76.85
CA PHE A 411 -35.50 18.39 -77.66
C PHE A 411 -36.01 17.54 -78.85
N LEU A 412 -37.19 16.93 -78.70
CA LEU A 412 -37.84 16.05 -79.71
C LEU A 412 -38.79 16.83 -80.62
N ARG A 413 -38.89 18.17 -80.55
CA ARG A 413 -39.61 19.05 -81.39
C ARG A 413 -38.65 19.88 -82.28
#